data_2694c77ef8efaf222b8909c5c8dc2611
#
_entry.id   2694c77ef8efaf222b8909c5c8dc2611
#
_cell.length_a   1.000
_cell.length_b   1.000
_cell.length_c   1.000
_cell.angle_alpha   90.00
_cell.angle_beta   90.00
_cell.angle_gamma   90.00
#
_symmetry.space_group_name_H-M   'P 1'
#
loop_
_entity.id
_entity.type
_entity.pdbx_description
1 polymer ?
#
loop_
_entity_poly.entity_id
_entity_poly.type
_entity_poly.pdbx_seq_one_letter_code
_entity_poly.pdbx_strand_id
1 'polypeptide(L)'
;MFVQKSSENTAKDDGAKYDSAKYNERSFSTLIRALRLSQGYFSFILVNCNSLALRQQIVDRLQATCAVKPRQLFLPESTTTLYRTIAAEVEGEQPPALMLLGLESVQPIDRLLVSTNLLCREFSKKFSFPVVFWVTDELLRKIIRTAPDLYNRMTTIRFISH
;
A
#
# COMPACT_ATOMS: atom_id res chain seq x y z
N MET A 1 -9.04 15.88 43.50
CA MET A 1 -9.97 15.85 42.35
C MET A 1 -9.26 15.92 41.00
N PHE A 2 -8.21 16.72 40.85
CA PHE A 2 -7.51 16.84 39.57
C PHE A 2 -6.64 15.65 39.21
N VAL A 3 -6.18 14.86 40.17
CA VAL A 3 -5.28 13.70 39.95
C VAL A 3 -6.02 12.50 39.36
N GLN A 4 -7.32 12.34 39.60
CA GLN A 4 -8.11 11.24 39.07
C GLN A 4 -8.46 11.40 37.60
N LYS A 5 -8.64 12.63 37.08
CA LYS A 5 -8.93 12.88 35.68
C LYS A 5 -7.72 12.65 34.77
N SER A 6 -6.50 12.88 35.26
CA SER A 6 -5.29 12.66 34.46
C SER A 6 -4.94 11.17 34.34
N SER A 7 -5.27 10.35 35.35
CA SER A 7 -4.99 8.92 35.28
C SER A 7 -5.97 8.16 34.37
N GLU A 8 -7.22 8.60 34.26
CA GLU A 8 -8.19 8.02 33.33
C GLU A 8 -7.82 8.30 31.87
N ASN A 9 -7.34 9.49 31.57
CA ASN A 9 -6.91 9.84 30.22
C ASN A 9 -5.67 9.06 29.79
N THR A 10 -4.73 8.82 30.70
CA THR A 10 -3.52 8.06 30.40
C THR A 10 -3.84 6.59 30.13
N ALA A 11 -4.76 6.00 30.88
CA ALA A 11 -5.17 4.60 30.71
C ALA A 11 -5.90 4.39 29.38
N LYS A 12 -6.73 5.33 28.94
CA LYS A 12 -7.44 5.26 27.64
C LYS A 12 -6.47 5.39 26.47
N ASP A 13 -5.47 6.26 26.59
CA ASP A 13 -4.46 6.48 25.55
C ASP A 13 -3.56 5.24 25.42
N ASP A 14 -3.13 4.64 26.50
CA ASP A 14 -2.33 3.42 26.50
C ASP A 14 -3.11 2.22 25.92
N GLY A 15 -4.40 2.11 26.21
CA GLY A 15 -5.28 1.09 25.65
C GLY A 15 -5.45 1.25 24.15
N ALA A 16 -5.64 2.49 23.66
CA ALA A 16 -5.76 2.79 22.23
C ALA A 16 -4.47 2.45 21.49
N LYS A 17 -3.30 2.78 22.04
CA LYS A 17 -1.99 2.45 21.45
C LYS A 17 -1.77 0.93 21.39
N TYR A 18 -2.14 0.21 22.44
CA TYR A 18 -2.03 -1.25 22.48
C TYR A 18 -2.91 -1.89 21.41
N ASP A 19 -4.17 -1.43 21.28
CA ASP A 19 -5.10 -1.94 20.29
C ASP A 19 -4.63 -1.66 18.86
N SER A 20 -4.04 -0.49 18.60
CA SER A 20 -3.47 -0.15 17.29
C SER A 20 -2.27 -1.01 16.96
N ALA A 21 -1.38 -1.25 17.92
CA ALA A 21 -0.22 -2.12 17.72
C ALA A 21 -0.66 -3.55 17.38
N LYS A 22 -1.65 -4.07 18.07
CA LYS A 22 -2.21 -5.40 17.81
C LYS A 22 -2.89 -5.45 16.44
N TYR A 23 -3.66 -4.43 16.10
CA TYR A 23 -4.29 -4.32 14.80
C TYR A 23 -3.24 -4.32 13.68
N ASN A 24 -2.17 -3.53 13.83
CA ASN A 24 -1.11 -3.42 12.83
C ASN A 24 -0.31 -4.71 12.69
N GLU A 25 -0.14 -5.50 13.77
CA GLU A 25 0.48 -6.82 13.66
C GLU A 25 -0.37 -7.77 12.81
N ARG A 26 -1.67 -7.74 12.97
CA ARG A 26 -2.59 -8.51 12.13
C ARG A 26 -2.53 -8.07 10.67
N SER A 27 -2.51 -6.77 10.45
CA SER A 27 -2.38 -6.20 9.09
C SER A 27 -1.06 -6.59 8.45
N PHE A 28 0.03 -6.57 9.21
CA PHE A 28 1.34 -7.00 8.72
C PHE A 28 1.31 -8.49 8.33
N SER A 29 0.73 -9.34 9.16
CA SER A 29 0.58 -10.77 8.85
C SER A 29 -0.27 -10.98 7.60
N THR A 30 -1.34 -10.19 7.43
CA THR A 30 -2.21 -10.24 6.25
C THR A 30 -1.44 -9.83 4.99
N LEU A 31 -0.61 -8.78 5.09
CA LEU A 31 0.21 -8.33 3.96
C LEU A 31 1.23 -9.39 3.54
N ILE A 32 1.94 -9.99 4.49
CA ILE A 32 2.90 -11.07 4.23
C ILE A 32 2.18 -12.24 3.55
N ARG A 33 1.01 -12.62 4.05
CA ARG A 33 0.22 -13.71 3.49
C ARG A 33 -0.23 -13.40 2.07
N ALA A 34 -0.71 -12.18 1.81
CA ALA A 34 -1.13 -11.76 0.48
C ALA A 34 0.02 -11.82 -0.51
N LEU A 35 1.20 -11.34 -0.13
CA LEU A 35 2.40 -11.41 -0.97
C LEU A 35 2.81 -12.84 -1.26
N ARG A 36 2.79 -13.70 -0.24
CA ARG A 36 3.18 -15.11 -0.39
C ARG A 36 2.20 -15.89 -1.27
N LEU A 37 0.89 -15.68 -1.11
CA LEU A 37 -0.14 -16.37 -1.88
C LEU A 37 -0.21 -15.89 -3.33
N SER A 38 0.31 -14.71 -3.63
CA SER A 38 0.32 -14.15 -4.98
C SER A 38 1.59 -14.46 -5.76
N GLN A 39 2.48 -15.30 -5.26
CA GLN A 39 3.71 -15.65 -5.98
C GLN A 39 3.39 -16.35 -7.31
N GLY A 40 3.96 -15.83 -8.40
CA GLY A 40 3.72 -16.33 -9.75
C GLY A 40 2.41 -15.84 -10.37
N TYR A 41 1.63 -15.03 -9.66
CA TYR A 41 0.36 -14.49 -10.13
C TYR A 41 0.33 -12.98 -9.97
N PHE A 42 -0.42 -12.32 -10.83
CA PHE A 42 -0.65 -10.89 -10.69
C PHE A 42 -1.77 -10.62 -9.66
N SER A 43 -1.57 -9.62 -8.80
CA SER A 43 -2.63 -9.10 -7.94
C SER A 43 -2.37 -7.63 -7.60
N PHE A 44 -3.44 -6.89 -7.37
CA PHE A 44 -3.37 -5.52 -6.85
C PHE A 44 -3.58 -5.56 -5.33
N ILE A 45 -2.62 -5.06 -4.57
CA ILE A 45 -2.71 -4.93 -3.11
C ILE A 45 -2.65 -3.43 -2.78
N LEU A 46 -3.65 -2.93 -2.07
CA LEU A 46 -3.68 -1.55 -1.61
C LEU A 46 -3.42 -1.52 -0.11
N VAL A 47 -2.38 -0.79 0.30
CA VAL A 47 -2.05 -0.61 1.71
C VAL A 47 -2.32 0.83 2.10
N ASN A 48 -3.31 1.02 2.96
CA ASN A 48 -3.70 2.32 3.46
C ASN A 48 -2.93 2.63 4.75
N CYS A 49 -2.13 3.68 4.72
CA CYS A 49 -1.33 4.14 5.85
C CYS A 49 -1.12 5.65 5.76
N ASN A 50 -1.62 6.41 6.73
CA ASN A 50 -1.52 7.88 6.73
C ASN A 50 -0.17 8.39 7.23
N SER A 51 0.58 7.59 7.98
CA SER A 51 1.87 7.99 8.54
C SER A 51 3.01 7.50 7.64
N LEU A 52 3.81 8.43 7.12
CA LEU A 52 5.01 8.08 6.35
C LEU A 52 6.04 7.38 7.22
N ALA A 53 6.15 7.75 8.50
CA ALA A 53 7.05 7.08 9.43
C ALA A 53 6.66 5.63 9.67
N LEU A 54 5.37 5.36 9.88
CA LEU A 54 4.87 4.00 10.04
C LEU A 54 5.06 3.18 8.77
N ARG A 55 4.77 3.78 7.60
CA ARG A 55 4.99 3.15 6.30
C ARG A 55 6.45 2.69 6.17
N GLN A 56 7.39 3.57 6.48
CA GLN A 56 8.81 3.25 6.38
C GLN A 56 9.20 2.10 7.32
N GLN A 57 8.69 2.09 8.53
CA GLN A 57 8.92 0.99 9.48
C GLN A 57 8.43 -0.35 8.92
N ILE A 58 7.25 -0.35 8.30
CA ILE A 58 6.66 -1.56 7.71
C ILE A 58 7.47 -2.02 6.50
N VAL A 59 7.85 -1.10 5.62
CA VAL A 59 8.69 -1.41 4.44
C VAL A 59 10.02 -2.00 4.89
N ASP A 60 10.68 -1.40 5.88
CA ASP A 60 11.95 -1.90 6.40
C ASP A 60 11.79 -3.30 7.01
N ARG A 61 10.70 -3.51 7.75
CA ARG A 61 10.39 -4.81 8.35
C ARG A 61 10.14 -5.89 7.28
N LEU A 62 9.44 -5.55 6.21
CA LEU A 62 9.23 -6.47 5.09
C LEU A 62 10.55 -6.88 4.44
N GLN A 63 11.44 -5.92 4.21
CA GLN A 63 12.74 -6.18 3.60
C GLN A 63 13.63 -7.03 4.51
N ALA A 64 13.51 -6.87 5.83
CA ALA A 64 14.35 -7.58 6.78
C ALA A 64 13.86 -8.99 7.11
N THR A 65 12.53 -9.21 7.15
CA THR A 65 11.95 -10.43 7.71
C THR A 65 11.11 -11.26 6.74
N CYS A 66 10.62 -10.67 5.66
CA CYS A 66 9.76 -11.39 4.73
C CYS A 66 10.59 -12.20 3.73
N ALA A 67 10.18 -13.46 3.46
CA ALA A 67 10.82 -14.28 2.43
C ALA A 67 10.60 -13.68 1.03
N VAL A 68 9.43 -13.09 0.81
CA VAL A 68 9.12 -12.35 -0.41
C VAL A 68 9.55 -10.91 -0.21
N LYS A 69 10.67 -10.52 -0.83
CA LYS A 69 11.20 -9.15 -0.71
C LYS A 69 10.73 -8.31 -1.88
N PRO A 70 9.81 -7.35 -1.65
CA PRO A 70 9.32 -6.51 -2.74
C PRO A 70 10.41 -5.61 -3.31
N ARG A 71 10.45 -5.50 -4.64
CA ARG A 71 11.23 -4.47 -5.31
C ARG A 71 10.51 -3.13 -5.12
N GLN A 72 11.24 -2.10 -4.73
CA GLN A 72 10.68 -0.76 -4.52
C GLN A 72 10.77 0.06 -5.80
N LEU A 73 9.68 0.69 -6.19
CA LEU A 73 9.62 1.62 -7.30
C LEU A 73 9.12 2.97 -6.80
N PHE A 74 10.00 3.97 -6.81
CA PHE A 74 9.65 5.35 -6.49
C PHE A 74 9.16 6.03 -7.77
N LEU A 75 7.89 6.42 -7.80
CA LEU A 75 7.28 7.03 -8.98
C LEU A 75 7.73 8.48 -9.14
N PRO A 76 8.22 8.86 -10.33
CA PRO A 76 8.47 10.26 -10.63
C PRO A 76 7.18 11.09 -10.57
N GLU A 77 7.28 12.36 -10.17
CA GLU A 77 6.13 13.27 -10.08
C GLU A 77 5.37 13.40 -11.40
N SER A 78 6.06 13.24 -12.52
CA SER A 78 5.49 13.39 -13.87
C SER A 78 4.89 12.11 -14.43
N THR A 79 4.81 11.03 -13.65
CA THR A 79 4.28 9.74 -14.11
C THR A 79 2.83 9.88 -14.55
N THR A 80 2.52 9.49 -15.79
CA THR A 80 1.17 9.57 -16.34
C THR A 80 0.56 8.19 -16.63
N THR A 81 1.40 7.18 -16.86
CA THR A 81 0.99 5.83 -17.23
C THR A 81 1.72 4.82 -16.35
N LEU A 82 1.02 4.30 -15.35
CA LEU A 82 1.60 3.34 -14.41
C LEU A 82 2.00 2.04 -15.10
N TYR A 83 1.17 1.55 -16.01
CA TYR A 83 1.43 0.33 -16.76
C TYR A 83 2.79 0.39 -17.49
N ARG A 84 3.05 1.48 -18.21
CA ARG A 84 4.30 1.67 -18.94
C ARG A 84 5.49 1.86 -18.01
N THR A 85 5.27 2.57 -16.91
CA THR A 85 6.31 2.81 -15.90
C THR A 85 6.76 1.50 -15.27
N ILE A 86 5.82 0.63 -14.89
CA ILE A 86 6.14 -0.69 -14.35
C ILE A 86 6.82 -1.56 -15.41
N ALA A 87 6.33 -1.56 -16.64
CA ALA A 87 6.93 -2.35 -17.71
C ALA A 87 8.38 -1.96 -17.97
N ALA A 88 8.68 -0.66 -17.94
CA ALA A 88 10.04 -0.15 -18.10
C ALA A 88 10.94 -0.54 -16.91
N GLU A 89 10.41 -0.47 -15.70
CA GLU A 89 11.16 -0.81 -14.49
C GLU A 89 11.58 -2.28 -14.46
N VAL A 90 10.69 -3.17 -14.84
CA VAL A 90 10.98 -4.62 -14.76
C VAL A 90 11.63 -5.17 -16.02
N GLU A 91 11.49 -4.52 -17.16
CA GLU A 91 12.11 -4.91 -18.45
C GLU A 91 11.98 -6.40 -18.78
N GLY A 92 10.76 -6.93 -18.58
CA GLY A 92 10.47 -8.35 -18.80
C GLY A 92 10.83 -9.29 -17.64
N GLU A 93 11.49 -8.79 -16.59
CA GLU A 93 11.71 -9.56 -15.39
C GLU A 93 10.40 -9.73 -14.62
N GLN A 94 10.32 -10.79 -13.81
CA GLN A 94 9.19 -11.02 -12.92
C GLN A 94 9.68 -11.00 -11.48
N PRO A 95 9.80 -9.81 -10.84
CA PRO A 95 10.20 -9.75 -9.44
C PRO A 95 9.17 -10.45 -8.55
N PRO A 96 9.53 -10.85 -7.32
CA PRO A 96 8.59 -11.51 -6.42
C PRO A 96 7.42 -10.62 -6.00
N ALA A 97 7.63 -9.31 -5.98
CA ALA A 97 6.59 -8.31 -5.73
C ALA A 97 7.13 -6.94 -6.15
N LEU A 98 6.25 -6.02 -6.49
CA LEU A 98 6.61 -4.64 -6.76
C LEU A 98 5.84 -3.72 -5.82
N MET A 99 6.54 -2.82 -5.17
CA MET A 99 5.97 -1.87 -4.22
C MET A 99 6.08 -0.46 -4.78
N LEU A 100 4.94 0.20 -4.95
CA LEU A 100 4.87 1.55 -5.50
C LEU A 100 4.90 2.57 -4.38
N LEU A 101 5.87 3.45 -4.42
CA LEU A 101 6.06 4.54 -3.45
C LEU A 101 6.01 5.87 -4.18
N GLY A 102 5.55 6.91 -3.48
CA GLY A 102 5.50 8.25 -4.04
C GLY A 102 4.27 8.57 -4.88
N LEU A 103 3.22 7.76 -4.79
CA LEU A 103 1.94 8.04 -5.48
C LEU A 103 1.37 9.41 -5.09
N GLU A 104 1.56 9.81 -3.83
CA GLU A 104 1.07 11.08 -3.31
C GLU A 104 1.69 12.29 -4.00
N SER A 105 2.87 12.12 -4.57
CA SER A 105 3.62 13.21 -5.22
C SER A 105 3.36 13.31 -6.73
N VAL A 106 2.66 12.35 -7.31
CA VAL A 106 2.38 12.35 -8.76
C VAL A 106 1.38 13.46 -9.11
N GLN A 107 1.68 14.23 -10.15
CA GLN A 107 0.83 15.33 -10.60
C GLN A 107 0.75 15.36 -12.13
N PRO A 108 -0.47 15.40 -12.70
CA PRO A 108 -1.76 15.26 -12.01
C PRO A 108 -2.07 13.78 -11.72
N ILE A 109 -2.41 13.46 -10.47
CA ILE A 109 -2.69 12.08 -10.06
C ILE A 109 -3.92 11.51 -10.77
N ASP A 110 -4.90 12.34 -11.08
CA ASP A 110 -6.13 11.90 -11.74
C ASP A 110 -5.84 11.25 -13.10
N ARG A 111 -4.91 11.78 -13.87
CA ARG A 111 -4.51 11.22 -15.16
C ARG A 111 -3.93 9.81 -14.99
N LEU A 112 -3.07 9.62 -14.01
CA LEU A 112 -2.50 8.31 -13.70
C LEU A 112 -3.60 7.33 -13.27
N LEU A 113 -4.53 7.75 -12.42
CA LEU A 113 -5.62 6.89 -11.95
C LEU A 113 -6.57 6.50 -13.07
N VAL A 114 -6.93 7.44 -13.95
CA VAL A 114 -7.79 7.15 -15.10
C VAL A 114 -7.14 6.13 -16.03
N SER A 115 -5.87 6.33 -16.37
CA SER A 115 -5.16 5.40 -17.27
C SER A 115 -4.99 4.02 -16.63
N THR A 116 -4.71 3.96 -15.34
CA THR A 116 -4.58 2.68 -14.62
C THR A 116 -5.92 1.94 -14.57
N ASN A 117 -7.01 2.68 -14.35
CA ASN A 117 -8.36 2.11 -14.34
C ASN A 117 -8.72 1.48 -15.70
N LEU A 118 -8.41 2.20 -16.78
CA LEU A 118 -8.67 1.71 -18.14
C LEU A 118 -7.85 0.47 -18.48
N LEU A 119 -6.62 0.37 -17.98
CA LEU A 119 -5.69 -0.69 -18.30
C LEU A 119 -5.63 -1.79 -17.23
N CYS A 120 -6.47 -1.75 -16.20
CA CYS A 120 -6.34 -2.65 -15.05
C CYS A 120 -6.38 -4.14 -15.44
N ARG A 121 -7.11 -4.50 -16.48
CA ARG A 121 -7.16 -5.88 -16.98
C ARG A 121 -5.89 -6.30 -17.71
N GLU A 122 -5.18 -5.34 -18.29
CA GLU A 122 -3.95 -5.62 -19.06
C GLU A 122 -2.78 -5.98 -18.14
N PHE A 123 -2.79 -5.51 -16.89
CA PHE A 123 -1.73 -5.81 -15.92
C PHE A 123 -1.56 -7.31 -15.72
N SER A 124 -2.64 -8.05 -15.54
CA SER A 124 -2.59 -9.50 -15.30
C SER A 124 -2.11 -10.30 -16.51
N LYS A 125 -2.21 -9.74 -17.70
CA LYS A 125 -1.72 -10.39 -18.94
C LYS A 125 -0.21 -10.24 -19.09
N LYS A 126 0.37 -9.20 -18.52
CA LYS A 126 1.80 -8.87 -18.70
C LYS A 126 2.65 -9.23 -17.48
N PHE A 127 2.12 -9.04 -16.29
CA PHE A 127 2.87 -9.20 -15.05
C PHE A 127 2.38 -10.41 -14.25
N SER A 128 3.34 -11.13 -13.65
CA SER A 128 3.07 -12.34 -12.86
C SER A 128 3.56 -12.17 -11.41
N PHE A 129 3.32 -11.00 -10.84
CA PHE A 129 3.70 -10.66 -9.47
C PHE A 129 2.70 -9.69 -8.86
N PRO A 130 2.58 -9.66 -7.53
CA PRO A 130 1.71 -8.67 -6.87
C PRO A 130 2.31 -7.28 -6.93
N VAL A 131 1.45 -6.28 -7.12
CA VAL A 131 1.80 -4.86 -7.11
C VAL A 131 1.13 -4.21 -5.90
N VAL A 132 1.93 -3.62 -5.02
CA VAL A 132 1.49 -3.00 -3.77
C VAL A 132 1.44 -1.49 -3.93
N PHE A 133 0.24 -0.92 -3.70
CA PHE A 133 0.01 0.53 -3.70
C PHE A 133 -0.01 1.03 -2.25
N TRP A 134 0.90 1.91 -1.89
CA TRP A 134 0.86 2.60 -0.60
C TRP A 134 0.10 3.90 -0.76
N VAL A 135 -0.98 4.07 0.00
CA VAL A 135 -1.85 5.23 -0.14
C VAL A 135 -2.25 5.80 1.22
N THR A 136 -2.52 7.10 1.23
CA THR A 136 -3.16 7.79 2.36
C THR A 136 -4.67 7.72 2.20
N ASP A 137 -5.43 8.11 3.24
CA ASP A 137 -6.89 8.19 3.16
C ASP A 137 -7.35 9.12 2.05
N GLU A 138 -6.66 10.22 1.85
CA GLU A 138 -7.00 11.19 0.78
C GLU A 138 -6.87 10.55 -0.60
N LEU A 139 -5.75 9.86 -0.84
CA LEU A 139 -5.51 9.19 -2.11
C LEU A 139 -6.48 8.01 -2.30
N LEU A 140 -6.79 7.28 -1.24
CA LEU A 140 -7.77 6.19 -1.29
C LEU A 140 -9.14 6.69 -1.74
N ARG A 141 -9.60 7.84 -1.22
CA ARG A 141 -10.87 8.45 -1.65
C ARG A 141 -10.85 8.82 -3.13
N LYS A 142 -9.72 9.32 -3.63
CA LYS A 142 -9.55 9.62 -5.07
C LYS A 142 -9.60 8.34 -5.92
N ILE A 143 -8.97 7.28 -5.48
CA ILE A 143 -8.99 5.99 -6.19
C ILE A 143 -10.42 5.46 -6.30
N ILE A 144 -11.15 5.44 -5.20
CA ILE A 144 -12.54 4.95 -5.18
C ILE A 144 -13.41 5.74 -6.16
N ARG A 145 -13.24 7.05 -6.21
CA ARG A 145 -14.04 7.95 -7.05
C ARG A 145 -13.61 7.93 -8.51
N THR A 146 -12.31 7.92 -8.78
CA THR A 146 -11.74 8.10 -10.12
C THR A 146 -11.43 6.77 -10.82
N ALA A 147 -11.12 5.73 -10.06
CA ALA A 147 -10.68 4.44 -10.59
C ALA A 147 -11.44 3.27 -9.94
N PRO A 148 -12.79 3.21 -10.10
CA PRO A 148 -13.60 2.21 -9.42
C PRO A 148 -13.32 0.78 -9.88
N ASP A 149 -13.03 0.54 -11.15
CA ASP A 149 -12.72 -0.80 -11.65
C ASP A 149 -11.40 -1.31 -11.06
N LEU A 150 -10.41 -0.43 -10.97
CA LEU A 150 -9.14 -0.73 -10.31
C LEU A 150 -9.36 -1.07 -8.84
N TYR A 151 -10.09 -0.21 -8.12
CA TYR A 151 -10.37 -0.40 -6.69
C TYR A 151 -11.06 -1.75 -6.42
N ASN A 152 -12.02 -2.13 -7.25
CA ASN A 152 -12.74 -3.38 -7.10
C ASN A 152 -11.86 -4.62 -7.27
N ARG A 153 -10.70 -4.46 -7.88
CA ARG A 153 -9.73 -5.55 -8.07
C ARG A 153 -8.67 -5.61 -6.97
N MET A 154 -8.68 -4.64 -6.04
CA MET A 154 -7.67 -4.52 -4.99
C MET A 154 -8.05 -5.28 -3.73
N THR A 155 -7.06 -5.95 -3.13
CA THR A 155 -7.12 -6.40 -1.74
C THR A 155 -6.65 -5.25 -0.87
N THR A 156 -7.48 -4.78 0.05
CA THR A 156 -7.19 -3.62 0.88
C THR A 156 -6.72 -4.03 2.27
N ILE A 157 -5.59 -3.47 2.70
CA ILE A 157 -5.01 -3.68 4.01
C ILE A 157 -4.78 -2.31 4.64
N ARG A 158 -5.09 -2.16 5.92
CA ARG A 158 -4.99 -0.89 6.63
C ARG A 158 -4.02 -0.97 7.80
N PHE A 159 -3.20 0.07 7.94
CA PHE A 159 -2.37 0.31 9.12
C PHE A 159 -2.82 1.60 9.79
N ILE A 160 -2.89 1.57 11.11
CA ILE A 160 -3.40 2.68 11.92
C ILE A 160 -2.22 3.34 12.63
N SER A 161 -2.15 4.68 12.54
CA SER A 161 -1.17 5.49 13.27
C SER A 161 -1.87 6.37 14.29
N HIS A 162 -1.15 6.73 15.32
CA HIS A 162 -1.57 7.72 16.32
C HIS A 162 -0.91 9.05 16.10
#